data_f141d89d540225070b311e195adb2b57
#
_entry.id   f141d89d540225070b311e195adb2b57
#
_cell.length_a   1.000
_cell.length_b   1.000
_cell.length_c   1.000
_cell.angle_alpha   90.00
_cell.angle_beta   90.00
_cell.angle_gamma   90.00
#
_symmetry.space_group_name_H-M   'P 1'
#
loop_
_entity.id
_entity.type
_entity.pdbx_description
1 polymer ?
#
loop_
_entity_poly.entity_id
_entity_poly.type
_entity_poly.pdbx_seq_one_letter_code
_entity_poly.pdbx_strand_id
1 'polypeptide(L)'
;MFTVFRRLLVCLLWLWLPLSQAADSGWLRAADNQHASVRLRAQPESTGETRLLLDVALQKGWKTYWRSPGEGGVAPAIKWHQPVEAIWRWPVPQRFDVAGITTQGYHGDVSFPITLRGDVPKILSGVLTLSTCSNVCILTDYPFSLNMTASAGAGFDYDFSRAMGTLPLSGGLTSTLNATYAPGKLTVTAQRDAGWQAPSLFIDGMDDVDFGKPALTVRGDSLVATVPVTDNWGEAAPNLSGKTLSLVLADSGQAQESSLSIQPGNAAPTLSLGWVLLMALAGGLILNVMPCVLPVLAMKLGTLMQTERQARGQVRRQFLASVAGIVISFLALALMMTVLRLGNQALGWGIQFQNPWFIGAMALVMVLFSASLLGLFEIRLPSGASTFLATRGGNGLAGHFWQGAFATLLATPCTAPFLGTAVSVALAAPLPLLWGIFLAMG
;
A
#
# COMPACT_ATOMS: atom_id res chain seq x y z
N MET A 1 49.89 54.74 27.85
CA MET A 1 48.52 55.13 27.39
C MET A 1 48.33 54.88 25.92
N PHE A 2 49.25 55.08 25.03
CA PHE A 2 49.17 54.85 23.57
C PHE A 2 49.03 53.41 23.17
N THR A 3 49.60 52.45 23.88
CA THR A 3 49.56 51.01 23.53
C THR A 3 48.20 50.36 23.81
N VAL A 4 47.46 50.81 24.81
CA VAL A 4 46.12 50.29 25.13
C VAL A 4 45.11 50.86 24.15
N PHE A 5 45.23 52.11 23.72
CA PHE A 5 44.34 52.69 22.71
C PHE A 5 44.51 52.05 21.33
N ARG A 6 45.75 51.68 20.97
CA ARG A 6 46.05 50.97 19.71
C ARG A 6 45.49 49.55 19.73
N ARG A 7 45.47 48.84 20.86
CA ARG A 7 44.87 47.49 20.98
C ARG A 7 43.33 47.56 20.98
N LEU A 8 42.73 48.60 21.58
CA LEU A 8 41.28 48.81 21.53
C LEU A 8 40.81 49.17 20.13
N LEU A 9 41.58 49.96 19.37
CA LEU A 9 41.25 50.32 17.98
C LEU A 9 41.34 49.11 17.03
N VAL A 10 42.30 48.20 17.23
CA VAL A 10 42.41 46.94 16.49
C VAL A 10 41.28 45.99 16.83
N CYS A 11 40.86 45.92 18.10
CA CYS A 11 39.68 45.12 18.49
C CYS A 11 38.36 45.68 17.93
N LEU A 12 38.22 47.00 17.82
CA LEU A 12 37.05 47.65 17.21
C LEU A 12 37.01 47.46 15.71
N LEU A 13 38.15 47.39 15.00
CA LEU A 13 38.21 47.09 13.59
C LEU A 13 37.84 45.65 13.27
N TRP A 14 38.00 44.70 14.20
CA TRP A 14 37.58 43.31 14.04
C TRP A 14 36.06 43.13 14.25
N LEU A 15 35.36 44.06 14.88
CA LEU A 15 33.90 44.07 15.04
C LEU A 15 33.15 44.58 13.80
N TRP A 16 33.85 45.15 12.82
CA TRP A 16 33.30 45.62 11.55
C TRP A 16 33.66 44.72 10.36
N LEU A 17 33.90 43.44 10.60
CA LEU A 17 33.83 42.48 9.52
C LEU A 17 32.39 42.48 9.00
N PRO A 18 32.13 42.95 7.77
CA PRO A 18 30.80 42.79 7.21
C PRO A 18 30.51 41.29 7.27
N LEU A 19 29.41 40.92 7.93
CA LEU A 19 28.82 39.60 7.75
C LEU A 19 28.64 39.50 6.25
N SER A 20 29.55 38.79 5.57
CA SER A 20 29.47 38.49 4.17
C SER A 20 28.18 37.65 4.02
N GLN A 21 27.09 38.33 3.65
CA GLN A 21 25.87 37.67 3.30
C GLN A 21 26.14 36.93 1.98
N ALA A 22 26.46 35.67 2.09
CA ALA A 22 26.63 34.79 0.94
C ALA A 22 25.26 34.48 0.34
N ALA A 23 25.24 34.06 -0.93
CA ALA A 23 24.05 33.42 -1.54
C ALA A 23 23.86 31.98 -0.97
N ASP A 24 24.00 31.86 0.32
CA ASP A 24 24.03 30.63 1.10
C ASP A 24 23.34 30.88 2.44
N SER A 25 22.30 30.11 2.74
CA SER A 25 21.58 30.20 4.02
C SER A 25 22.37 29.66 5.22
N GLY A 26 23.49 28.95 4.97
CA GLY A 26 24.05 28.05 5.97
C GLY A 26 23.12 26.90 6.29
N TRP A 27 23.55 26.03 7.21
CA TRP A 27 22.69 24.93 7.67
C TRP A 27 21.65 25.43 8.66
N LEU A 28 20.39 25.45 8.21
CA LEU A 28 19.22 25.79 9.00
C LEU A 28 18.77 24.56 9.79
N ARG A 29 18.48 24.77 11.06
CA ARG A 29 17.95 23.76 11.98
C ARG A 29 16.75 24.34 12.69
N ALA A 30 15.73 23.55 12.90
CA ALA A 30 14.55 23.94 13.65
C ALA A 30 14.60 23.36 15.07
N ALA A 31 14.11 24.10 16.04
CA ALA A 31 14.11 23.67 17.44
C ALA A 31 13.18 22.48 17.70
N ASP A 32 12.11 22.37 16.92
CA ASP A 32 11.11 21.30 16.97
C ASP A 32 11.49 20.06 16.16
N ASN A 33 12.55 20.15 15.32
CA ASN A 33 13.02 19.05 14.51
C ASN A 33 14.55 19.01 14.42
N GLN A 34 15.18 18.26 15.29
CA GLN A 34 16.63 18.08 15.28
C GLN A 34 17.10 16.96 14.33
N HIS A 35 16.18 16.28 13.65
CA HIS A 35 16.47 15.13 12.80
C HIS A 35 16.76 15.49 11.35
N ALA A 36 16.51 16.76 11.00
CA ALA A 36 16.81 17.29 9.68
C ALA A 36 17.52 18.63 9.78
N SER A 37 18.40 18.90 8.85
CA SER A 37 18.96 20.21 8.59
C SER A 37 18.92 20.49 7.09
N VAL A 38 18.68 21.74 6.73
CA VAL A 38 18.54 22.15 5.34
C VAL A 38 19.48 23.30 5.04
N ARG A 39 19.93 23.39 3.79
CA ARG A 39 20.79 24.47 3.33
C ARG A 39 20.38 24.86 1.92
N LEU A 40 20.21 26.13 1.66
CA LEU A 40 19.92 26.65 0.34
C LEU A 40 21.10 27.49 -0.13
N ARG A 41 21.58 27.21 -1.34
CA ARG A 41 22.65 27.95 -2.00
C ARG A 41 22.18 28.34 -3.39
N ALA A 42 22.46 29.55 -3.81
CA ALA A 42 22.02 30.03 -5.12
C ALA A 42 23.15 30.74 -5.88
N GLN A 43 23.20 30.58 -7.19
CA GLN A 43 24.13 31.22 -8.07
C GLN A 43 23.43 31.74 -9.33
N PRO A 44 23.37 33.07 -9.54
CA PRO A 44 22.87 33.65 -10.77
C PRO A 44 23.77 33.29 -11.95
N GLU A 45 23.19 33.00 -13.10
CA GLU A 45 23.89 32.78 -14.37
C GLU A 45 23.76 33.98 -15.30
N SER A 46 24.70 34.08 -16.24
CA SER A 46 24.67 35.11 -17.28
C SER A 46 23.49 34.96 -18.26
N THR A 47 22.83 33.82 -18.26
CA THR A 47 21.69 33.49 -19.11
C THR A 47 20.34 34.02 -18.64
N GLY A 48 20.30 34.70 -17.45
CA GLY A 48 19.07 35.15 -16.83
C GLY A 48 18.34 34.08 -16.04
N GLU A 49 18.92 32.89 -15.89
CA GLU A 49 18.47 31.84 -14.97
C GLU A 49 19.30 31.86 -13.70
N THR A 50 18.76 31.39 -12.61
CA THR A 50 19.49 31.23 -11.35
C THR A 50 19.44 29.77 -10.92
N ARG A 51 20.60 29.18 -10.71
CA ARG A 51 20.73 27.85 -10.13
C ARG A 51 20.60 27.95 -8.61
N LEU A 52 19.71 27.17 -8.04
CA LEU A 52 19.54 27.02 -6.61
C LEU A 52 19.67 25.55 -6.24
N LEU A 53 20.41 25.26 -5.19
CA LEU A 53 20.58 23.93 -4.64
C LEU A 53 20.01 23.89 -3.22
N LEU A 54 19.05 23.04 -3.00
CA LEU A 54 18.52 22.71 -1.68
C LEU A 54 19.16 21.40 -1.23
N ASP A 55 20.03 21.48 -0.24
CA ASP A 55 20.62 20.34 0.44
C ASP A 55 19.78 20.00 1.68
N VAL A 56 19.41 18.75 1.83
CA VAL A 56 18.70 18.20 2.99
C VAL A 56 19.54 17.10 3.60
N ALA A 57 19.96 17.26 4.83
CA ALA A 57 20.68 16.25 5.60
C ALA A 57 19.76 15.64 6.67
N LEU A 58 19.56 14.34 6.63
CA LEU A 58 18.67 13.60 7.52
C LEU A 58 19.46 12.69 8.44
N GLN A 59 19.05 12.59 9.70
CA GLN A 59 19.58 11.59 10.61
C GLN A 59 19.23 10.17 10.15
N LYS A 60 20.07 9.22 10.54
CA LYS A 60 19.87 7.80 10.22
C LYS A 60 18.48 7.32 10.67
N GLY A 61 17.76 6.67 9.77
CA GLY A 61 16.41 6.17 10.00
C GLY A 61 15.29 7.20 9.74
N TRP A 62 15.65 8.43 9.36
CA TRP A 62 14.70 9.44 8.93
C TRP A 62 14.65 9.52 7.41
N LYS A 63 13.47 9.87 6.88
CA LYS A 63 13.21 10.03 5.44
C LYS A 63 12.48 11.33 5.17
N THR A 64 12.61 11.83 3.96
CA THR A 64 11.76 12.88 3.39
C THR A 64 11.11 12.36 2.10
N TYR A 65 10.25 13.16 1.49
CA TYR A 65 9.34 12.68 0.44
C TYR A 65 9.72 13.19 -0.95
N TRP A 66 9.34 12.41 -1.94
CA TRP A 66 9.38 12.79 -3.34
C TRP A 66 8.17 13.68 -3.68
N ARG A 67 8.16 14.29 -4.88
CA ARG A 67 7.05 15.16 -5.34
C ARG A 67 5.68 14.49 -5.30
N SER A 68 5.65 13.17 -5.44
CA SER A 68 4.47 12.31 -5.26
C SER A 68 4.74 11.30 -4.16
N PRO A 69 4.39 11.63 -2.91
CA PRO A 69 4.73 10.82 -1.74
C PRO A 69 4.15 9.41 -1.71
N GLY A 70 3.06 9.15 -2.45
CA GLY A 70 2.26 7.93 -2.38
C GLY A 70 1.19 8.01 -1.29
N GLU A 71 0.92 6.90 -0.61
CA GLU A 71 -0.18 6.77 0.37
C GLU A 71 -0.05 7.67 1.61
N GLY A 72 1.04 8.40 1.77
CA GLY A 72 1.21 9.31 2.91
C GLY A 72 2.45 10.18 2.81
N GLY A 73 2.41 11.32 3.51
CA GLY A 73 3.50 12.29 3.53
C GLY A 73 3.22 13.55 2.71
N VAL A 74 4.14 14.50 2.81
CA VAL A 74 4.05 15.79 2.11
C VAL A 74 5.37 16.06 1.41
N ALA A 75 5.32 16.38 0.12
CA ALA A 75 6.50 16.76 -0.65
C ALA A 75 7.13 18.05 -0.11
N PRO A 76 8.45 18.21 -0.18
CA PRO A 76 9.12 19.49 0.09
C PRO A 76 8.55 20.61 -0.79
N ALA A 77 8.26 21.74 -0.19
CA ALA A 77 7.72 22.89 -0.91
C ALA A 77 8.31 24.21 -0.39
N ILE A 78 8.52 25.18 -1.28
CA ILE A 78 8.97 26.51 -0.90
C ILE A 78 7.83 27.51 -1.16
N LYS A 79 7.43 28.21 -0.12
CA LYS A 79 6.56 29.38 -0.23
C LYS A 79 7.43 30.63 -0.34
N TRP A 80 7.55 31.16 -1.55
CA TRP A 80 8.32 32.35 -1.82
C TRP A 80 7.61 33.61 -1.31
N HIS A 81 8.35 34.55 -0.78
CA HIS A 81 7.80 35.87 -0.40
C HIS A 81 7.62 36.78 -1.61
N GLN A 82 8.37 36.52 -2.67
CA GLN A 82 8.28 37.23 -3.95
C GLN A 82 7.80 36.26 -5.06
N PRO A 83 7.15 36.74 -6.10
CA PRO A 83 6.77 35.89 -7.23
C PRO A 83 8.04 35.44 -7.99
N VAL A 84 8.33 34.14 -7.91
CA VAL A 84 9.47 33.52 -8.59
C VAL A 84 8.98 32.22 -9.24
N GLU A 85 9.31 32.04 -10.51
CA GLU A 85 9.09 30.76 -11.18
C GLU A 85 10.23 29.80 -10.82
N ALA A 86 9.92 28.74 -10.08
CA ALA A 86 10.89 27.76 -9.62
C ALA A 86 10.62 26.39 -10.23
N ILE A 87 11.57 25.87 -10.98
CA ILE A 87 11.50 24.54 -11.61
C ILE A 87 12.35 23.59 -10.78
N TRP A 88 11.68 22.70 -10.04
CA TRP A 88 12.32 21.68 -9.24
C TRP A 88 12.77 20.51 -10.10
N ARG A 89 13.97 20.00 -9.82
CA ARG A 89 14.51 18.77 -10.38
C ARG A 89 14.57 17.72 -9.27
N TRP A 90 13.94 16.57 -9.50
CA TRP A 90 13.77 15.55 -8.47
C TRP A 90 14.70 14.37 -8.69
N PRO A 91 15.61 14.07 -7.75
CA PRO A 91 16.42 12.86 -7.80
C PRO A 91 15.54 11.60 -7.87
N VAL A 92 16.15 10.48 -8.29
CA VAL A 92 15.44 9.19 -8.32
C VAL A 92 15.02 8.81 -6.90
N PRO A 93 13.71 8.60 -6.64
CA PRO A 93 13.23 8.26 -5.31
C PRO A 93 13.49 6.80 -4.95
N GLN A 94 13.27 6.48 -3.70
CA GLN A 94 13.20 5.13 -3.15
C GLN A 94 11.80 4.86 -2.61
N ARG A 95 11.41 3.58 -2.55
CA ARG A 95 10.14 3.18 -1.97
C ARG A 95 10.33 2.69 -0.55
N PHE A 96 9.42 3.08 0.33
CA PHE A 96 9.40 2.70 1.74
C PHE A 96 8.05 2.09 2.09
N ASP A 97 8.08 0.89 2.65
CA ASP A 97 6.90 0.21 3.18
C ASP A 97 6.99 0.25 4.72
N VAL A 98 6.13 1.00 5.38
CA VAL A 98 6.06 1.10 6.84
C VAL A 98 4.63 0.88 7.29
N ALA A 99 4.41 -0.12 8.12
CA ALA A 99 3.10 -0.47 8.68
C ALA A 99 1.97 -0.66 7.61
N GLY A 100 2.34 -1.14 6.42
CA GLY A 100 1.40 -1.35 5.32
C GLY A 100 1.13 -0.12 4.45
N ILE A 101 1.74 1.02 4.77
CA ILE A 101 1.67 2.25 3.97
C ILE A 101 2.89 2.32 3.07
N THR A 102 2.68 2.47 1.77
CA THR A 102 3.76 2.60 0.78
C THR A 102 3.99 4.06 0.44
N THR A 103 5.22 4.55 0.69
CA THR A 103 5.61 5.93 0.41
C THR A 103 6.84 6.00 -0.50
N GLN A 104 7.00 7.13 -1.17
CA GLN A 104 8.11 7.40 -2.09
C GLN A 104 8.91 8.62 -1.60
N GLY A 105 10.23 8.51 -1.54
CA GLY A 105 11.06 9.58 -1.02
C GLY A 105 12.54 9.26 -0.95
N TYR A 106 13.22 9.81 0.05
CA TYR A 106 14.68 9.77 0.17
C TYR A 106 15.10 9.47 1.60
N HIS A 107 16.12 8.66 1.73
CA HIS A 107 16.85 8.42 2.97
C HIS A 107 18.21 9.13 2.96
N GLY A 108 18.64 9.59 4.14
CA GLY A 108 19.95 10.23 4.28
C GLY A 108 20.01 11.57 3.59
N ASP A 109 21.19 11.93 3.07
CA ASP A 109 21.40 13.22 2.43
C ASP A 109 20.86 13.22 1.01
N VAL A 110 20.09 14.25 0.68
CA VAL A 110 19.55 14.46 -0.67
C VAL A 110 19.67 15.93 -1.06
N SER A 111 20.02 16.18 -2.31
CA SER A 111 20.13 17.53 -2.88
C SER A 111 19.16 17.70 -4.03
N PHE A 112 18.36 18.76 -3.97
CA PHE A 112 17.37 19.09 -5.00
C PHE A 112 17.88 20.28 -5.81
N PRO A 113 18.28 20.08 -7.09
CA PRO A 113 18.54 21.18 -8.01
C PRO A 113 17.24 21.89 -8.36
N ILE A 114 17.23 23.21 -8.29
CA ILE A 114 16.10 24.07 -8.62
C ILE A 114 16.60 25.14 -9.57
N THR A 115 15.89 25.37 -10.66
CA THR A 115 16.16 26.46 -11.60
C THR A 115 15.11 27.55 -11.39
N LEU A 116 15.55 28.76 -11.07
CA LEU A 116 14.68 29.93 -11.00
C LEU A 116 14.74 30.69 -12.32
N ARG A 117 13.58 31.05 -12.87
CA ARG A 117 13.45 31.81 -14.11
C ARG A 117 12.93 33.20 -13.86
N GLY A 118 13.36 34.13 -14.70
CA GLY A 118 12.96 35.53 -14.66
C GLY A 118 13.86 36.37 -13.74
N ASP A 119 13.41 37.59 -13.46
CA ASP A 119 14.14 38.55 -12.62
C ASP A 119 14.09 38.12 -11.16
N VAL A 120 15.18 37.54 -10.67
CA VAL A 120 15.32 37.17 -9.28
C VAL A 120 15.72 38.40 -8.44
N PRO A 121 15.02 38.71 -7.34
CA PRO A 121 15.30 39.87 -6.52
C PRO A 121 16.67 39.75 -5.87
N LYS A 122 17.29 40.92 -5.54
CA LYS A 122 18.61 40.96 -4.85
C LYS A 122 18.62 40.20 -3.53
N ILE A 123 17.50 40.15 -2.84
CA ILE A 123 17.27 39.33 -1.64
C ILE A 123 16.14 38.40 -1.95
N LEU A 124 16.46 37.13 -2.09
CA LEU A 124 15.50 36.06 -2.31
C LEU A 124 15.13 35.42 -0.96
N SER A 125 13.86 35.45 -0.60
CA SER A 125 13.42 34.92 0.70
C SER A 125 12.14 34.08 0.57
N GLY A 126 11.96 33.17 1.51
CA GLY A 126 10.81 32.28 1.56
C GLY A 126 10.84 31.38 2.79
N VAL A 127 9.91 30.48 2.82
CA VAL A 127 9.80 29.42 3.85
C VAL A 127 9.80 28.08 3.13
N LEU A 128 10.78 27.24 3.44
CA LEU A 128 10.79 25.84 3.02
C LEU A 128 10.01 25.03 4.04
N THR A 129 8.94 24.38 3.62
CA THR A 129 8.22 23.38 4.41
C THR A 129 8.74 21.98 4.05
N LEU A 130 9.24 21.25 5.03
CA LEU A 130 9.80 19.91 4.86
C LEU A 130 9.10 18.93 5.81
N SER A 131 8.55 17.86 5.24
CA SER A 131 8.06 16.72 6.01
C SER A 131 9.16 15.69 6.18
N THR A 132 9.45 15.30 7.41
CA THR A 132 10.41 14.26 7.75
C THR A 132 9.75 13.19 8.60
N CYS A 133 9.99 11.94 8.32
CA CYS A 133 9.33 10.83 8.98
C CYS A 133 10.30 9.71 9.35
N SER A 134 10.03 9.11 10.50
CA SER A 134 10.56 7.83 10.95
C SER A 134 9.36 6.98 11.40
N ASN A 135 9.17 6.79 12.70
CA ASN A 135 7.93 6.25 13.27
C ASN A 135 6.86 7.34 13.48
N VAL A 136 7.30 8.59 13.49
CA VAL A 136 6.46 9.80 13.61
C VAL A 136 6.85 10.74 12.48
N CYS A 137 5.89 11.46 11.93
CA CYS A 137 6.12 12.48 10.93
C CYS A 137 6.11 13.86 11.57
N ILE A 138 7.10 14.69 11.22
CA ILE A 138 7.27 16.07 11.66
C ILE A 138 7.25 16.96 10.42
N LEU A 139 6.31 17.89 10.37
CA LEU A 139 6.27 18.94 9.36
C LEU A 139 6.94 20.18 9.93
N THR A 140 7.97 20.67 9.27
CA THR A 140 8.83 21.72 9.77
C THR A 140 9.01 22.83 8.75
N ASP A 141 8.92 24.07 9.19
CA ASP A 141 9.13 25.25 8.39
C ASP A 141 10.53 25.85 8.66
N TYR A 142 11.28 26.08 7.57
CA TYR A 142 12.60 26.68 7.57
C TYR A 142 12.56 28.01 6.85
N PRO A 143 12.44 29.14 7.55
CA PRO A 143 12.55 30.46 6.93
C PRO A 143 13.99 30.72 6.48
N PHE A 144 14.16 31.25 5.28
CA PHE A 144 15.47 31.55 4.71
C PHE A 144 15.48 32.88 3.97
N SER A 145 16.70 33.45 3.84
CA SER A 145 16.95 34.63 3.05
C SER A 145 18.35 34.55 2.43
N LEU A 146 18.43 34.74 1.11
CA LEU A 146 19.65 34.63 0.30
C LEU A 146 19.96 35.98 -0.31
N ASN A 147 21.22 36.44 -0.22
CA ASN A 147 21.69 37.62 -0.93
C ASN A 147 22.22 37.24 -2.30
N MET A 148 21.45 37.50 -3.34
CA MET A 148 21.75 37.12 -4.72
C MET A 148 22.90 37.93 -5.36
N THR A 149 23.40 38.97 -4.69
CA THR A 149 24.59 39.74 -5.15
C THR A 149 25.90 39.10 -4.72
N ALA A 150 25.85 38.10 -3.86
CA ALA A 150 27.03 37.40 -3.34
C ALA A 150 27.19 36.02 -4.07
N SER A 151 28.39 35.45 -3.97
CA SER A 151 28.66 34.11 -4.53
C SER A 151 28.08 33.00 -3.64
N ALA A 152 27.64 31.91 -4.23
CA ALA A 152 27.22 30.69 -3.54
C ALA A 152 28.35 29.96 -2.79
N GLY A 153 29.58 30.44 -2.91
CA GLY A 153 30.77 29.88 -2.29
C GLY A 153 31.48 28.81 -3.14
N ALA A 154 32.69 28.46 -2.74
CA ALA A 154 33.50 27.48 -3.41
C ALA A 154 32.82 26.09 -3.35
N GLY A 155 32.83 25.35 -4.46
CA GLY A 155 32.28 24.00 -4.56
C GLY A 155 30.81 23.93 -4.99
N PHE A 156 30.10 25.06 -5.12
CA PHE A 156 28.70 25.06 -5.57
C PHE A 156 28.50 24.34 -6.91
N ASP A 157 29.33 24.67 -7.90
CA ASP A 157 29.23 24.06 -9.25
C ASP A 157 29.44 22.56 -9.23
N TYR A 158 30.36 22.08 -8.40
CA TYR A 158 30.59 20.66 -8.22
C TYR A 158 29.38 19.97 -7.56
N ASP A 159 28.89 20.56 -6.46
CA ASP A 159 27.73 20.00 -5.74
C ASP A 159 26.46 20.03 -6.59
N PHE A 160 26.23 21.10 -7.33
CA PHE A 160 25.10 21.20 -8.25
C PHE A 160 25.21 20.17 -9.38
N SER A 161 26.39 20.03 -10.00
CA SER A 161 26.61 19.03 -11.04
C SER A 161 26.44 17.59 -10.52
N ARG A 162 26.91 17.31 -9.30
CA ARG A 162 26.72 16.04 -8.63
C ARG A 162 25.23 15.76 -8.41
N ALA A 163 24.47 16.74 -7.92
CA ALA A 163 23.04 16.63 -7.73
C ALA A 163 22.30 16.41 -9.06
N MET A 164 22.70 17.10 -10.12
CA MET A 164 22.17 16.85 -11.48
C MET A 164 22.42 15.43 -11.95
N GLY A 165 23.55 14.82 -11.57
CA GLY A 165 23.87 13.43 -11.89
C GLY A 165 23.01 12.39 -11.19
N THR A 166 22.21 12.78 -10.17
CA THR A 166 21.27 11.89 -9.49
C THR A 166 19.86 11.90 -10.08
N LEU A 167 19.65 12.74 -11.10
CA LEU A 167 18.36 12.87 -11.75
C LEU A 167 18.11 11.71 -12.73
N PRO A 168 16.85 11.32 -12.93
CA PRO A 168 16.52 10.41 -14.01
C PRO A 168 16.79 11.07 -15.37
N LEU A 169 17.23 10.27 -16.34
CA LEU A 169 17.40 10.69 -17.71
C LEU A 169 16.04 10.85 -18.40
N SER A 170 15.96 11.68 -19.45
CA SER A 170 14.75 11.82 -20.25
C SER A 170 14.49 10.65 -21.21
N GLY A 171 15.42 9.69 -21.30
CA GLY A 171 15.31 8.52 -22.18
C GLY A 171 16.54 7.63 -22.09
N GLY A 172 16.55 6.53 -22.86
CA GLY A 172 17.72 5.66 -23.04
C GLY A 172 17.80 4.45 -22.13
N LEU A 173 16.94 4.31 -21.13
CA LEU A 173 16.86 3.10 -20.32
C LEU A 173 16.02 2.02 -21.02
N THR A 174 14.95 2.42 -21.69
CA THR A 174 14.00 1.52 -22.36
C THR A 174 13.92 1.78 -23.86
N SER A 175 13.80 0.73 -24.64
CA SER A 175 13.55 0.80 -26.09
C SER A 175 12.06 1.05 -26.36
N THR A 176 11.17 0.49 -25.57
CA THR A 176 9.72 0.75 -25.61
C THR A 176 9.16 0.95 -24.22
N LEU A 177 8.18 1.86 -24.10
CA LEU A 177 7.47 2.13 -22.86
C LEU A 177 6.02 2.48 -23.18
N ASN A 178 5.07 1.71 -22.64
CA ASN A 178 3.65 1.90 -22.86
C ASN A 178 2.88 1.79 -21.54
N ALA A 179 1.78 2.54 -21.43
CA ALA A 179 0.85 2.45 -20.31
C ALA A 179 -0.56 2.17 -20.83
N THR A 180 -1.22 1.21 -20.24
CA THR A 180 -2.61 0.86 -20.56
C THR A 180 -3.45 0.84 -19.29
N TYR A 181 -4.66 1.37 -19.37
CA TYR A 181 -5.60 1.40 -18.24
C TYR A 181 -6.81 0.52 -18.52
N ALA A 182 -7.10 -0.35 -17.56
CA ALA A 182 -8.37 -1.04 -17.42
C ALA A 182 -8.98 -0.67 -16.05
N PRO A 183 -10.30 -0.73 -15.85
CA PRO A 183 -10.92 -0.34 -14.58
C PRO A 183 -10.22 -0.92 -13.37
N GLY A 184 -9.75 -0.05 -12.47
CA GLY A 184 -9.03 -0.40 -11.25
C GLY A 184 -7.56 -0.86 -11.46
N LYS A 185 -7.03 -0.82 -12.68
CA LYS A 185 -5.71 -1.37 -12.98
C LYS A 185 -4.98 -0.59 -14.07
N LEU A 186 -3.82 -0.05 -13.72
CA LEU A 186 -2.86 0.49 -14.67
C LEU A 186 -1.78 -0.57 -14.94
N THR A 187 -1.47 -0.81 -16.21
CA THR A 187 -0.40 -1.71 -16.63
C THR A 187 0.64 -0.90 -17.39
N VAL A 188 1.86 -0.88 -16.91
CA VAL A 188 3.01 -0.27 -17.60
C VAL A 188 3.89 -1.40 -18.14
N THR A 189 4.18 -1.37 -19.43
CA THR A 189 5.06 -2.33 -20.10
C THR A 189 6.29 -1.61 -20.62
N ALA A 190 7.46 -2.16 -20.35
CA ALA A 190 8.73 -1.61 -20.78
C ALA A 190 9.63 -2.71 -21.35
N GLN A 191 10.39 -2.40 -22.40
CA GLN A 191 11.42 -3.29 -22.93
C GLN A 191 12.79 -2.65 -22.78
N ARG A 192 13.77 -3.46 -22.43
CA ARG A 192 15.16 -3.06 -22.26
C ARG A 192 16.09 -4.15 -22.79
N ASP A 193 16.87 -3.83 -23.82
CA ASP A 193 17.73 -4.80 -24.50
C ASP A 193 18.81 -5.39 -23.59
N ALA A 194 19.25 -4.66 -22.56
CA ALA A 194 20.19 -5.14 -21.56
C ALA A 194 19.55 -6.04 -20.47
N GLY A 195 18.23 -6.29 -20.55
CA GLY A 195 17.48 -7.00 -19.51
C GLY A 195 17.29 -6.18 -18.22
N TRP A 196 16.58 -6.74 -17.26
CA TRP A 196 16.23 -6.12 -15.98
C TRP A 196 16.88 -6.86 -14.81
N GLN A 197 17.43 -6.13 -13.84
CA GLN A 197 18.07 -6.70 -12.65
C GLN A 197 17.26 -6.43 -11.38
N ALA A 198 17.02 -5.15 -11.07
CA ALA A 198 16.29 -4.70 -9.89
C ALA A 198 15.36 -3.52 -10.24
N PRO A 199 14.36 -3.75 -11.12
CA PRO A 199 13.51 -2.67 -11.60
C PRO A 199 12.64 -2.09 -10.49
N SER A 200 12.42 -0.79 -10.55
CA SER A 200 11.52 -0.03 -9.69
C SER A 200 10.75 0.98 -10.51
N LEU A 201 9.44 1.07 -10.27
CA LEU A 201 8.55 2.00 -10.96
C LEU A 201 7.98 2.98 -9.93
N PHE A 202 8.11 4.28 -10.22
CA PHE A 202 7.53 5.38 -9.45
C PHE A 202 6.59 6.16 -10.34
N ILE A 203 5.37 6.36 -9.89
CA ILE A 203 4.33 7.06 -10.63
C ILE A 203 4.12 8.41 -10.00
N ASP A 204 4.02 9.44 -10.84
CA ASP A 204 3.65 10.77 -10.41
C ASP A 204 2.15 10.81 -10.10
N GLY A 205 1.79 11.48 -9.01
CA GLY A 205 0.40 11.57 -8.59
C GLY A 205 -0.47 12.27 -9.64
N MET A 206 -1.71 11.90 -9.68
CA MET A 206 -2.76 12.57 -10.44
C MET A 206 -3.87 13.01 -9.49
N ASP A 207 -4.53 14.11 -9.82
CA ASP A 207 -5.69 14.58 -9.04
C ASP A 207 -6.78 13.50 -9.01
N ASP A 208 -7.34 13.27 -7.82
CA ASP A 208 -8.41 12.30 -7.55
C ASP A 208 -8.07 10.83 -7.85
N VAL A 209 -6.76 10.48 -7.93
CA VAL A 209 -6.31 9.12 -8.21
C VAL A 209 -5.23 8.69 -7.24
N ASP A 210 -5.44 7.54 -6.64
CA ASP A 210 -4.45 6.87 -5.80
C ASP A 210 -3.85 5.65 -6.52
N PHE A 211 -2.52 5.63 -6.60
CA PHE A 211 -1.75 4.55 -7.20
C PHE A 211 -1.16 3.67 -6.10
N GLY A 212 -1.69 2.46 -5.98
CA GLY A 212 -1.17 1.49 -5.05
C GLY A 212 0.22 0.95 -5.45
N LYS A 213 0.74 0.05 -4.65
CA LYS A 213 2.07 -0.55 -4.87
C LYS A 213 2.15 -1.30 -6.20
N PRO A 214 3.10 -0.98 -7.10
CA PRO A 214 3.32 -1.72 -8.33
C PRO A 214 3.76 -3.17 -8.07
N ALA A 215 3.11 -4.12 -8.72
CA ALA A 215 3.58 -5.49 -8.82
C ALA A 215 4.39 -5.64 -10.13
N LEU A 216 5.69 -5.94 -10.00
CA LEU A 216 6.61 -6.02 -11.11
C LEU A 216 6.84 -7.48 -11.53
N THR A 217 6.74 -7.77 -12.81
CA THR A 217 7.03 -9.07 -13.40
C THR A 217 8.03 -8.90 -14.54
N VAL A 218 9.19 -9.53 -14.40
CA VAL A 218 10.25 -9.52 -15.42
C VAL A 218 10.19 -10.82 -16.22
N ARG A 219 10.25 -10.72 -17.55
CA ARG A 219 10.35 -11.85 -18.46
C ARG A 219 11.37 -11.52 -19.57
N GLY A 220 12.62 -11.94 -19.36
CA GLY A 220 13.72 -11.58 -20.26
C GLY A 220 13.91 -10.06 -20.32
N ASP A 221 13.77 -9.51 -21.51
CA ASP A 221 13.94 -8.07 -21.76
C ASP A 221 12.69 -7.25 -21.44
N SER A 222 11.56 -7.93 -21.15
CA SER A 222 10.27 -7.28 -20.90
C SER A 222 10.00 -7.16 -19.40
N LEU A 223 9.60 -5.96 -18.98
CA LEU A 223 9.04 -5.65 -17.66
C LEU A 223 7.55 -5.34 -17.82
N VAL A 224 6.75 -5.99 -17.01
CA VAL A 224 5.33 -5.67 -16.85
C VAL A 224 5.09 -5.23 -15.41
N ALA A 225 4.69 -3.99 -15.22
CA ALA A 225 4.31 -3.44 -13.94
C ALA A 225 2.78 -3.30 -13.88
N THR A 226 2.17 -3.90 -12.89
CA THR A 226 0.74 -3.81 -12.63
C THR A 226 0.52 -2.97 -11.38
N VAL A 227 -0.26 -1.92 -11.49
CA VAL A 227 -0.53 -0.95 -10.43
C VAL A 227 -2.02 -0.93 -10.15
N PRO A 228 -2.45 -1.21 -8.92
CA PRO A 228 -3.83 -0.97 -8.50
C PRO A 228 -4.13 0.53 -8.56
N VAL A 229 -5.32 0.88 -9.02
CA VAL A 229 -5.74 2.29 -9.15
C VAL A 229 -7.11 2.44 -8.53
N THR A 230 -7.21 3.34 -7.57
CA THR A 230 -8.46 3.73 -6.90
C THR A 230 -8.62 5.24 -6.95
N ASP A 231 -9.76 5.74 -6.55
CA ASP A 231 -9.89 7.14 -6.18
C ASP A 231 -9.33 7.38 -4.76
N ASN A 232 -9.31 8.64 -4.32
CA ASN A 232 -8.83 9.03 -2.98
C ASN A 232 -9.68 8.45 -1.83
N TRP A 233 -10.82 7.83 -2.12
CA TRP A 233 -11.73 7.22 -1.16
C TRP A 233 -11.62 5.68 -1.16
N GLY A 234 -10.75 5.13 -2.03
CA GLY A 234 -10.58 3.68 -2.19
C GLY A 234 -11.67 3.02 -3.05
N GLU A 235 -12.46 3.82 -3.77
CA GLU A 235 -13.47 3.35 -4.72
C GLU A 235 -12.90 3.19 -6.14
N ALA A 236 -13.78 2.97 -7.11
CA ALA A 236 -13.36 2.84 -8.51
C ALA A 236 -12.81 4.16 -9.04
N ALA A 237 -11.54 4.16 -9.44
CA ALA A 237 -10.89 5.32 -10.05
C ALA A 237 -11.62 5.79 -11.33
N PRO A 238 -11.55 7.09 -11.63
CA PRO A 238 -12.04 7.63 -12.88
C PRO A 238 -11.29 7.00 -14.07
N ASN A 239 -11.89 7.08 -15.26
CA ASN A 239 -11.24 6.58 -16.47
C ASN A 239 -9.96 7.38 -16.77
N LEU A 240 -8.83 6.71 -16.77
CA LEU A 240 -7.52 7.32 -17.03
C LEU A 240 -7.11 7.28 -18.51
N SER A 241 -7.88 6.63 -19.39
CA SER A 241 -7.55 6.54 -20.81
C SER A 241 -7.48 7.92 -21.45
N GLY A 242 -6.39 8.19 -22.16
CA GLY A 242 -6.13 9.48 -22.81
C GLY A 242 -5.47 10.53 -21.89
N LYS A 243 -5.38 10.31 -20.59
CA LYS A 243 -4.62 11.18 -19.68
C LYS A 243 -3.12 10.95 -19.84
N THR A 244 -2.31 11.96 -19.51
CA THR A 244 -0.85 11.86 -19.49
C THR A 244 -0.38 11.31 -18.16
N LEU A 245 0.43 10.26 -18.19
CA LEU A 245 1.08 9.64 -17.04
C LEU A 245 2.55 10.05 -17.03
N SER A 246 3.02 10.64 -15.94
CA SER A 246 4.44 10.85 -15.68
C SER A 246 4.94 9.77 -14.73
N LEU A 247 6.06 9.18 -15.03
CA LEU A 247 6.65 8.11 -14.24
C LEU A 247 8.17 8.12 -14.28
N VAL A 248 8.78 7.55 -13.25
CA VAL A 248 10.22 7.26 -13.22
C VAL A 248 10.39 5.75 -13.14
N LEU A 249 11.14 5.21 -14.08
CA LEU A 249 11.54 3.80 -14.13
C LEU A 249 13.04 3.72 -13.83
N ALA A 250 13.41 2.95 -12.83
CA ALA A 250 14.79 2.79 -12.39
C ALA A 250 15.21 1.32 -12.40
N ASP A 251 16.45 1.05 -12.74
CA ASP A 251 17.08 -0.28 -12.66
C ASP A 251 18.59 -0.14 -12.46
N SER A 252 19.11 -0.76 -11.37
CA SER A 252 20.54 -0.90 -11.11
C SER A 252 21.34 0.41 -11.22
N GLY A 253 20.82 1.50 -10.64
CA GLY A 253 21.48 2.82 -10.62
C GLY A 253 21.28 3.67 -11.87
N GLN A 254 20.60 3.18 -12.88
CA GLN A 254 20.09 3.96 -14.02
C GLN A 254 18.61 4.26 -13.84
N ALA A 255 18.17 5.42 -14.28
CA ALA A 255 16.76 5.77 -14.22
C ALA A 255 16.34 6.64 -15.40
N GLN A 256 15.11 6.49 -15.81
CA GLN A 256 14.48 7.28 -16.88
C GLN A 256 13.16 7.85 -16.36
N GLU A 257 12.98 9.15 -16.60
CA GLU A 257 11.70 9.82 -16.44
C GLU A 257 11.01 9.91 -17.80
N SER A 258 9.72 9.60 -17.83
CA SER A 258 8.95 9.63 -19.07
C SER A 258 7.53 10.08 -18.80
N SER A 259 6.98 10.83 -19.75
CA SER A 259 5.57 11.19 -19.80
C SER A 259 4.94 10.54 -21.02
N LEU A 260 3.87 9.75 -20.81
CA LEU A 260 3.21 9.01 -21.88
C LEU A 260 1.68 9.08 -21.73
N SER A 261 0.98 8.98 -22.85
CA SER A 261 -0.47 8.89 -22.86
C SER A 261 -0.91 7.50 -22.48
N ILE A 262 -1.85 7.40 -21.52
CA ILE A 262 -2.45 6.13 -21.11
C ILE A 262 -3.41 5.67 -22.18
N GLN A 263 -3.15 4.48 -22.73
CA GLN A 263 -4.00 3.86 -23.73
C GLN A 263 -5.15 3.07 -23.06
N PRO A 264 -6.32 2.93 -23.71
CA PRO A 264 -7.32 2.01 -23.23
C PRO A 264 -6.76 0.58 -23.27
N GLY A 265 -6.67 -0.06 -22.13
CA GLY A 265 -6.29 -1.46 -21.99
C GLY A 265 -7.51 -2.35 -22.16
N ASN A 266 -7.31 -3.51 -22.74
CA ASN A 266 -8.30 -4.55 -22.59
C ASN A 266 -8.36 -4.89 -21.10
N ALA A 267 -9.55 -4.80 -20.50
CA ALA A 267 -9.78 -5.40 -19.20
C ALA A 267 -9.19 -6.80 -19.26
N ALA A 268 -8.31 -7.18 -18.31
CA ALA A 268 -7.86 -8.55 -18.20
C ALA A 268 -9.11 -9.41 -18.34
N PRO A 269 -9.09 -10.53 -19.12
CA PRO A 269 -10.28 -11.32 -19.35
C PRO A 269 -10.90 -11.52 -17.97
N THR A 270 -12.05 -10.89 -17.75
CA THR A 270 -12.84 -11.11 -16.55
C THR A 270 -13.02 -12.61 -16.57
N LEU A 271 -12.41 -13.31 -15.61
CA LEU A 271 -12.61 -14.75 -15.46
C LEU A 271 -14.09 -14.94 -15.69
N SER A 272 -14.45 -15.64 -16.77
CA SER A 272 -15.86 -15.75 -17.18
C SER A 272 -16.63 -16.17 -15.94
N LEU A 273 -17.74 -15.53 -15.65
CA LEU A 273 -18.56 -15.80 -14.45
C LEU A 273 -18.71 -17.32 -14.25
N GLY A 274 -18.85 -18.06 -15.37
CA GLY A 274 -18.88 -19.52 -15.38
C GLY A 274 -17.62 -20.18 -14.83
N TRP A 275 -16.42 -19.64 -15.11
CA TRP A 275 -15.16 -20.20 -14.60
C TRP A 275 -14.99 -19.92 -13.10
N VAL A 276 -15.37 -18.72 -12.65
CA VAL A 276 -15.35 -18.36 -11.21
C VAL A 276 -16.33 -19.22 -10.42
N LEU A 277 -17.54 -19.44 -10.94
CA LEU A 277 -18.53 -20.30 -10.32
C LEU A 277 -18.08 -21.78 -10.31
N LEU A 278 -17.45 -22.25 -11.36
CA LEU A 278 -16.89 -23.60 -11.42
C LEU A 278 -15.78 -23.80 -10.39
N MET A 279 -14.88 -22.84 -10.25
CA MET A 279 -13.83 -22.86 -9.22
C MET A 279 -14.41 -22.77 -7.80
N ALA A 280 -15.44 -21.96 -7.58
CA ALA A 280 -16.15 -21.88 -6.32
C ALA A 280 -16.85 -23.21 -5.96
N LEU A 281 -17.50 -23.84 -6.92
CA LEU A 281 -18.14 -25.14 -6.76
C LEU A 281 -17.11 -26.25 -6.49
N ALA A 282 -15.97 -26.25 -7.19
CA ALA A 282 -14.87 -27.17 -6.92
C ALA A 282 -14.28 -26.95 -5.52
N GLY A 283 -14.14 -25.69 -5.10
CA GLY A 283 -13.75 -25.33 -3.72
C GLY A 283 -14.72 -25.87 -2.67
N GLY A 284 -16.04 -25.70 -2.89
CA GLY A 284 -17.07 -26.26 -2.02
C GLY A 284 -17.04 -27.80 -1.96
N LEU A 285 -16.75 -28.45 -3.07
CA LEU A 285 -16.58 -29.90 -3.11
C LEU A 285 -15.35 -30.36 -2.30
N ILE A 286 -14.22 -29.67 -2.42
CA ILE A 286 -13.00 -29.95 -1.66
C ILE A 286 -13.25 -29.75 -0.15
N LEU A 287 -14.01 -28.72 0.24
CA LEU A 287 -14.39 -28.48 1.63
C LEU A 287 -15.16 -29.67 2.24
N ASN A 288 -15.94 -30.40 1.46
CA ASN A 288 -16.66 -31.60 1.94
C ASN A 288 -15.74 -32.80 2.24
N VAL A 289 -14.54 -32.85 1.70
CA VAL A 289 -13.55 -33.91 1.95
C VAL A 289 -12.69 -33.61 3.19
N MET A 290 -12.86 -32.45 3.80
CA MET A 290 -12.10 -32.07 5.01
C MET A 290 -12.45 -32.95 6.21
N PRO A 291 -11.45 -33.29 7.06
CA PRO A 291 -11.61 -34.24 8.16
C PRO A 291 -12.63 -33.79 9.20
N CYS A 292 -12.97 -32.52 9.29
CA CYS A 292 -13.94 -31.98 10.23
C CYS A 292 -15.40 -32.13 9.76
N VAL A 293 -15.63 -32.30 8.47
CA VAL A 293 -16.95 -32.50 7.88
C VAL A 293 -17.34 -34.00 7.87
N LEU A 294 -16.37 -34.90 7.77
CA LEU A 294 -16.57 -36.35 7.74
C LEU A 294 -17.37 -36.90 8.94
N PRO A 295 -17.15 -36.49 10.21
CA PRO A 295 -17.94 -36.98 11.33
C PRO A 295 -19.41 -36.58 11.26
N VAL A 296 -19.70 -35.37 10.76
CA VAL A 296 -21.07 -34.89 10.59
C VAL A 296 -21.79 -35.66 9.50
N LEU A 297 -21.08 -35.95 8.40
CA LEU A 297 -21.59 -36.82 7.32
C LEU A 297 -21.81 -38.26 7.80
N ALA A 298 -20.87 -38.82 8.60
CA ALA A 298 -20.97 -40.16 9.14
C ALA A 298 -22.17 -40.30 10.09
N MET A 299 -22.38 -39.32 10.98
CA MET A 299 -23.56 -39.31 11.87
C MET A 299 -24.88 -39.25 11.08
N LYS A 300 -24.94 -38.47 10.01
CA LYS A 300 -26.10 -38.38 9.14
C LYS A 300 -26.35 -39.69 8.36
N LEU A 301 -25.30 -40.30 7.84
CA LEU A 301 -25.41 -41.58 7.16
C LEU A 301 -25.89 -42.67 8.11
N GLY A 302 -25.37 -42.69 9.37
CA GLY A 302 -25.80 -43.62 10.43
C GLY A 302 -27.27 -43.47 10.78
N THR A 303 -27.79 -42.24 10.90
CA THR A 303 -29.21 -41.98 11.14
C THR A 303 -30.10 -42.41 9.97
N LEU A 304 -29.63 -42.26 8.74
CA LEU A 304 -30.33 -42.71 7.53
C LEU A 304 -30.41 -44.24 7.48
N MET A 305 -29.33 -44.96 7.85
CA MET A 305 -29.32 -46.45 7.85
C MET A 305 -30.21 -47.03 8.95
N GLN A 306 -30.42 -46.36 10.07
CA GLN A 306 -31.30 -46.81 11.15
C GLN A 306 -32.80 -46.58 10.84
N THR A 307 -33.14 -45.86 9.79
CA THR A 307 -34.51 -45.42 9.51
C THR A 307 -35.10 -46.16 8.29
N GLU A 308 -34.98 -47.49 8.27
CA GLU A 308 -35.51 -48.33 7.18
C GLU A 308 -37.04 -48.24 6.93
N ARG A 309 -37.78 -47.52 7.76
CA ARG A 309 -39.24 -47.39 7.67
C ARG A 309 -39.79 -45.98 7.38
N GLN A 310 -38.96 -44.99 7.13
CA GLN A 310 -39.47 -43.64 6.80
C GLN A 310 -39.78 -43.50 5.29
N ALA A 311 -40.89 -42.82 5.00
CA ALA A 311 -41.24 -42.49 3.63
C ALA A 311 -40.16 -41.67 2.95
N ARG A 312 -39.70 -42.00 1.73
CA ARG A 312 -38.65 -41.31 0.96
C ARG A 312 -38.83 -39.78 0.91
N GLY A 313 -40.07 -39.31 0.92
CA GLY A 313 -40.39 -37.89 0.94
C GLY A 313 -39.98 -37.15 2.25
N GLN A 314 -40.06 -37.84 3.39
CA GLN A 314 -39.69 -37.28 4.69
C GLN A 314 -38.17 -37.15 4.83
N VAL A 315 -37.41 -38.13 4.40
CA VAL A 315 -35.96 -38.12 4.35
C VAL A 315 -35.46 -36.99 3.45
N ARG A 316 -36.05 -36.80 2.28
CA ARG A 316 -35.71 -35.70 1.35
C ARG A 316 -35.98 -34.33 1.98
N ARG A 317 -37.08 -34.13 2.71
CA ARG A 317 -37.41 -32.87 3.38
C ARG A 317 -36.42 -32.56 4.51
N GLN A 318 -35.99 -33.54 5.29
CA GLN A 318 -34.99 -33.42 6.34
C GLN A 318 -33.60 -33.04 5.77
N PHE A 319 -33.22 -33.67 4.64
CA PHE A 319 -31.98 -33.37 3.96
C PHE A 319 -31.98 -31.93 3.41
N LEU A 320 -33.06 -31.53 2.72
CA LEU A 320 -33.23 -30.17 2.22
C LEU A 320 -33.21 -29.12 3.33
N ALA A 321 -33.78 -29.43 4.49
CA ALA A 321 -33.71 -28.52 5.65
C ALA A 321 -32.26 -28.29 6.15
N SER A 322 -31.43 -29.35 6.11
CA SER A 322 -30.02 -29.22 6.50
C SER A 322 -29.21 -28.44 5.45
N VAL A 323 -29.44 -28.68 4.15
CA VAL A 323 -28.83 -27.92 3.05
C VAL A 323 -29.22 -26.42 3.18
N ALA A 324 -30.50 -26.13 3.46
CA ALA A 324 -30.96 -24.77 3.69
C ALA A 324 -30.23 -24.12 4.89
N GLY A 325 -29.98 -24.87 5.97
CA GLY A 325 -29.21 -24.39 7.12
C GLY A 325 -27.77 -24.00 6.76
N ILE A 326 -27.09 -24.80 5.93
CA ILE A 326 -25.74 -24.53 5.43
C ILE A 326 -25.73 -23.28 4.56
N VAL A 327 -26.57 -23.22 3.54
CA VAL A 327 -26.66 -22.11 2.60
C VAL A 327 -26.96 -20.79 3.32
N ILE A 328 -27.92 -20.80 4.26
CA ILE A 328 -28.27 -19.60 5.03
C ILE A 328 -27.09 -19.15 5.91
N SER A 329 -26.30 -20.07 6.46
CA SER A 329 -25.10 -19.72 7.22
C SER A 329 -24.04 -19.05 6.35
N PHE A 330 -23.82 -19.52 5.13
CA PHE A 330 -22.92 -18.88 4.16
C PHE A 330 -23.44 -17.50 3.69
N LEU A 331 -24.75 -17.36 3.50
CA LEU A 331 -25.37 -16.07 3.18
C LEU A 331 -25.30 -15.09 4.35
N ALA A 332 -25.42 -15.55 5.58
CA ALA A 332 -25.22 -14.73 6.77
C ALA A 332 -23.77 -14.24 6.88
N LEU A 333 -22.80 -15.10 6.52
CA LEU A 333 -21.39 -14.70 6.43
C LEU A 333 -21.17 -13.65 5.33
N ALA A 334 -21.77 -13.82 4.16
CA ALA A 334 -21.72 -12.85 3.06
C ALA A 334 -22.34 -11.51 3.47
N LEU A 335 -23.45 -11.53 4.20
CA LEU A 335 -24.08 -10.32 4.74
C LEU A 335 -23.17 -9.62 5.76
N MET A 336 -22.57 -10.37 6.68
CA MET A 336 -21.62 -9.84 7.66
C MET A 336 -20.45 -9.16 6.96
N MET A 337 -19.87 -9.80 5.91
CA MET A 337 -18.80 -9.21 5.12
C MET A 337 -19.22 -7.95 4.36
N THR A 338 -20.44 -7.93 3.83
CA THR A 338 -21.00 -6.74 3.17
C THR A 338 -21.15 -5.58 4.15
N VAL A 339 -21.65 -5.83 5.35
CA VAL A 339 -21.80 -4.81 6.41
C VAL A 339 -20.44 -4.27 6.86
N LEU A 340 -19.45 -5.16 7.05
CA LEU A 340 -18.08 -4.74 7.41
C LEU A 340 -17.44 -3.88 6.31
N ARG A 341 -17.65 -4.23 5.04
CA ARG A 341 -17.17 -3.45 3.90
C ARG A 341 -17.81 -2.06 3.84
N LEU A 342 -19.11 -1.95 4.05
CA LEU A 342 -19.84 -0.67 4.10
C LEU A 342 -19.46 0.19 5.31
N GLY A 343 -19.03 -0.44 6.42
CA GLY A 343 -18.57 0.22 7.64
C GLY A 343 -17.14 0.77 7.56
N ASN A 344 -16.48 0.71 6.40
CA ASN A 344 -15.10 1.19 6.17
C ASN A 344 -14.07 0.65 7.19
N GLN A 345 -14.36 -0.51 7.77
CA GLN A 345 -13.44 -1.22 8.65
C GLN A 345 -12.52 -2.07 7.77
N ALA A 346 -11.30 -1.57 7.49
CA ALA A 346 -10.23 -2.34 6.85
C ALA A 346 -9.72 -3.45 7.78
N LEU A 347 -10.61 -4.36 8.18
CA LEU A 347 -10.25 -5.55 8.92
C LEU A 347 -9.69 -6.57 7.94
N GLY A 348 -8.36 -6.62 7.83
CA GLY A 348 -7.68 -7.69 7.12
C GLY A 348 -8.10 -9.04 7.71
N TRP A 349 -8.87 -9.82 6.95
CA TRP A 349 -9.14 -11.21 7.31
C TRP A 349 -7.81 -11.96 7.43
N GLY A 350 -7.43 -12.36 8.64
CA GLY A 350 -6.15 -13.01 8.88
C GLY A 350 -5.30 -12.38 9.98
N ILE A 351 -5.62 -11.19 10.47
CA ILE A 351 -4.92 -10.55 11.60
C ILE A 351 -4.92 -11.47 12.82
N GLN A 352 -6.00 -12.21 13.06
CA GLN A 352 -6.09 -13.19 14.13
C GLN A 352 -5.08 -14.35 13.99
N PHE A 353 -4.63 -14.68 12.76
CA PHE A 353 -3.59 -15.70 12.54
C PHE A 353 -2.17 -15.20 12.84
N GLN A 354 -1.98 -13.93 13.12
CA GLN A 354 -0.70 -13.38 13.58
C GLN A 354 -0.53 -13.51 15.10
N ASN A 355 -1.61 -13.86 15.82
CA ASN A 355 -1.54 -14.07 17.27
C ASN A 355 -1.18 -15.53 17.58
N PRO A 356 -0.01 -15.80 18.22
CA PRO A 356 0.45 -17.16 18.51
C PRO A 356 -0.51 -17.92 19.46
N TRP A 357 -1.22 -17.22 20.33
CA TRP A 357 -2.22 -17.83 21.21
C TRP A 357 -3.44 -18.34 20.45
N PHE A 358 -3.86 -17.62 19.42
CA PHE A 358 -4.95 -18.05 18.54
C PHE A 358 -4.55 -19.29 17.74
N ILE A 359 -3.33 -19.33 17.20
CA ILE A 359 -2.80 -20.49 16.45
C ILE A 359 -2.69 -21.71 17.41
N GLY A 360 -2.17 -21.49 18.63
CA GLY A 360 -2.05 -22.54 19.63
C GLY A 360 -3.41 -23.12 20.05
N ALA A 361 -4.41 -22.29 20.28
CA ALA A 361 -5.78 -22.71 20.59
C ALA A 361 -6.39 -23.51 19.43
N MET A 362 -6.19 -23.05 18.18
CA MET A 362 -6.66 -23.73 16.98
C MET A 362 -6.01 -25.10 16.82
N ALA A 363 -4.69 -25.18 16.99
CA ALA A 363 -3.96 -26.45 16.94
C ALA A 363 -4.45 -27.44 18.02
N LEU A 364 -4.70 -26.95 19.24
CA LEU A 364 -5.25 -27.76 20.34
C LEU A 364 -6.63 -28.33 19.96
N VAL A 365 -7.53 -27.50 19.42
CA VAL A 365 -8.85 -27.93 18.96
C VAL A 365 -8.74 -29.03 17.88
N MET A 366 -7.80 -28.86 16.94
CA MET A 366 -7.56 -29.86 15.88
C MET A 366 -7.03 -31.19 16.43
N VAL A 367 -6.11 -31.15 17.40
CA VAL A 367 -5.57 -32.35 18.06
C VAL A 367 -6.66 -33.07 18.85
N LEU A 368 -7.46 -32.35 19.62
CA LEU A 368 -8.60 -32.92 20.38
C LEU A 368 -9.62 -33.58 19.46
N PHE A 369 -9.92 -32.92 18.34
CA PHE A 369 -10.86 -33.44 17.37
C PHE A 369 -10.33 -34.70 16.65
N SER A 370 -9.04 -34.71 16.29
CA SER A 370 -8.37 -35.88 15.71
C SER A 370 -8.32 -37.05 16.69
N ALA A 371 -8.03 -36.79 17.96
CA ALA A 371 -8.00 -37.82 19.00
C ALA A 371 -9.39 -38.40 19.29
N SER A 372 -10.45 -37.59 19.23
CA SER A 372 -11.84 -38.04 19.31
C SER A 372 -12.23 -38.95 18.13
N LEU A 373 -11.78 -38.62 16.89
CA LEU A 373 -12.00 -39.45 15.72
C LEU A 373 -11.27 -40.81 15.76
N LEU A 374 -10.10 -40.84 16.39
CA LEU A 374 -9.35 -42.08 16.65
C LEU A 374 -9.95 -42.93 17.78
N GLY A 375 -11.06 -42.47 18.42
CA GLY A 375 -11.71 -43.18 19.48
C GLY A 375 -10.94 -43.19 20.80
N LEU A 376 -9.92 -42.33 20.97
CA LEU A 376 -9.11 -42.24 22.17
C LEU A 376 -9.90 -41.70 23.37
N PHE A 377 -10.91 -40.89 23.14
CA PHE A 377 -11.89 -40.45 24.15
C PHE A 377 -13.21 -40.03 23.48
N GLU A 378 -14.29 -40.30 24.17
CA GLU A 378 -15.62 -39.81 23.82
C GLU A 378 -15.90 -38.51 24.57
N ILE A 379 -16.14 -37.41 23.87
CA ILE A 379 -16.60 -36.17 24.50
C ILE A 379 -18.06 -36.37 24.92
N ARG A 380 -18.27 -36.83 26.15
CA ARG A 380 -19.61 -36.89 26.76
C ARG A 380 -19.98 -35.47 27.21
N LEU A 381 -20.73 -34.76 26.38
CA LEU A 381 -21.34 -33.50 26.77
C LEU A 381 -22.25 -33.75 28.01
N PRO A 382 -22.18 -32.91 29.06
CA PRO A 382 -23.07 -33.04 30.18
C PRO A 382 -24.52 -33.04 29.71
N SER A 383 -25.30 -33.99 30.25
CA SER A 383 -26.66 -34.30 29.79
C SER A 383 -27.62 -33.10 29.72
N GLY A 384 -27.36 -32.02 30.49
CA GLY A 384 -28.12 -30.79 30.44
C GLY A 384 -27.91 -29.97 29.14
N ALA A 385 -26.68 -29.90 28.60
CA ALA A 385 -26.37 -29.16 27.39
C ALA A 385 -26.81 -29.95 26.13
N SER A 386 -26.60 -31.27 26.14
CA SER A 386 -27.07 -32.15 25.06
C SER A 386 -28.58 -32.20 24.95
N THR A 387 -29.29 -32.21 26.11
CA THR A 387 -30.75 -32.19 26.16
C THR A 387 -31.33 -30.86 25.72
N PHE A 388 -30.69 -29.73 26.07
CA PHE A 388 -31.13 -28.39 25.65
C PHE A 388 -30.97 -28.16 24.14
N LEU A 389 -29.89 -28.66 23.56
CA LEU A 389 -29.65 -28.61 22.11
C LEU A 389 -30.50 -29.64 21.31
N ALA A 390 -30.71 -30.84 21.90
CA ALA A 390 -31.50 -31.88 21.27
C ALA A 390 -33.02 -31.68 21.41
N THR A 391 -33.51 -31.09 22.54
CA THR A 391 -34.95 -30.87 22.75
C THR A 391 -35.49 -29.63 22.07
N ARG A 392 -34.68 -28.59 21.79
CA ARG A 392 -35.08 -27.50 20.92
C ARG A 392 -34.94 -27.85 19.43
N GLY A 393 -34.10 -28.85 19.11
CA GLY A 393 -33.97 -29.39 17.75
C GLY A 393 -34.84 -30.64 17.55
N GLY A 394 -36.07 -30.70 18.05
CA GLY A 394 -36.95 -31.87 17.92
C GLY A 394 -36.87 -32.58 16.54
N ASN A 395 -37.32 -33.85 16.42
CA ASN A 395 -37.29 -34.64 15.21
C ASN A 395 -38.01 -33.99 13.97
N GLY A 396 -38.20 -32.68 14.00
CA GLY A 396 -38.80 -31.84 12.97
C GLY A 396 -37.78 -31.16 12.05
N LEU A 397 -38.29 -30.56 10.98
CA LEU A 397 -37.50 -29.82 9.98
C LEU A 397 -36.59 -28.72 10.58
N ALA A 398 -37.02 -28.06 11.65
CA ALA A 398 -36.21 -27.06 12.37
C ALA A 398 -34.95 -27.66 13.01
N GLY A 399 -34.99 -28.88 13.54
CA GLY A 399 -33.82 -29.55 14.11
C GLY A 399 -32.76 -29.85 13.05
N HIS A 400 -33.17 -30.31 11.88
CA HIS A 400 -32.26 -30.56 10.77
C HIS A 400 -31.67 -29.30 10.17
N PHE A 401 -32.40 -28.19 10.18
CA PHE A 401 -31.90 -26.87 9.80
C PHE A 401 -30.79 -26.40 10.77
N TRP A 402 -31.05 -26.42 12.07
CA TRP A 402 -30.04 -26.03 13.08
C TRP A 402 -28.82 -26.95 13.05
N GLN A 403 -28.99 -28.23 12.78
CA GLN A 403 -27.90 -29.17 12.63
C GLN A 403 -27.01 -28.80 11.44
N GLY A 404 -27.56 -28.34 10.29
CA GLY A 404 -26.81 -27.84 9.16
C GLY A 404 -26.05 -26.56 9.47
N ALA A 405 -26.68 -25.61 10.14
CA ALA A 405 -26.03 -24.37 10.59
C ALA A 405 -24.88 -24.64 11.56
N PHE A 406 -25.08 -25.56 12.51
CA PHE A 406 -24.05 -25.95 13.48
C PHE A 406 -22.87 -26.69 12.82
N ALA A 407 -23.15 -27.50 11.80
CA ALA A 407 -22.10 -28.19 11.03
C ALA A 407 -21.18 -27.17 10.33
N THR A 408 -21.72 -26.08 9.78
CA THR A 408 -20.95 -25.00 9.16
C THR A 408 -20.08 -24.28 10.21
N LEU A 409 -20.63 -24.01 11.39
CA LEU A 409 -19.88 -23.37 12.49
C LEU A 409 -18.71 -24.24 12.97
N LEU A 410 -18.93 -25.57 13.12
CA LEU A 410 -17.89 -26.51 13.51
C LEU A 410 -16.81 -26.71 12.44
N ALA A 411 -17.17 -26.58 11.15
CA ALA A 411 -16.23 -26.68 10.03
C ALA A 411 -15.38 -25.41 9.87
N THR A 412 -15.83 -24.24 10.36
CA THR A 412 -15.15 -22.95 10.17
C THR A 412 -13.69 -22.95 10.63
N PRO A 413 -13.29 -23.47 11.81
CA PRO A 413 -11.89 -23.46 12.23
C PRO A 413 -10.97 -24.25 11.28
N CYS A 414 -11.43 -25.34 10.71
CA CYS A 414 -10.61 -26.17 9.81
C CYS A 414 -10.50 -25.57 8.41
N THR A 415 -11.50 -24.83 7.98
CA THR A 415 -11.57 -24.22 6.64
C THR A 415 -11.01 -22.82 6.60
N ALA A 416 -10.71 -22.22 7.76
CA ALA A 416 -10.25 -20.85 7.89
C ALA A 416 -9.06 -20.47 6.99
N PRO A 417 -7.99 -21.28 6.81
CA PRO A 417 -6.89 -20.96 5.92
C PRO A 417 -7.33 -20.90 4.44
N PHE A 418 -8.25 -21.75 4.03
CA PHE A 418 -8.77 -21.80 2.65
C PHE A 418 -9.85 -20.76 2.41
N LEU A 419 -10.71 -20.52 3.41
CA LEU A 419 -11.70 -19.45 3.37
C LEU A 419 -11.02 -18.07 3.29
N GLY A 420 -9.85 -17.88 3.92
CA GLY A 420 -9.10 -16.64 3.87
C GLY A 420 -8.75 -16.20 2.44
N THR A 421 -8.33 -17.12 1.60
CA THR A 421 -8.06 -16.84 0.17
C THR A 421 -9.32 -16.55 -0.61
N ALA A 422 -10.40 -17.30 -0.38
CA ALA A 422 -11.70 -17.08 -1.03
C ALA A 422 -12.32 -15.73 -0.60
N VAL A 423 -12.20 -15.38 0.69
CA VAL A 423 -12.69 -14.11 1.23
C VAL A 423 -11.89 -12.93 0.68
N SER A 424 -10.55 -13.04 0.55
CA SER A 424 -9.73 -11.96 -0.02
C SER A 424 -10.09 -11.69 -1.47
N VAL A 425 -10.34 -12.74 -2.27
CA VAL A 425 -10.83 -12.59 -3.66
C VAL A 425 -12.26 -12.03 -3.70
N ALA A 426 -13.13 -12.48 -2.80
CA ALA A 426 -14.52 -12.03 -2.73
C ALA A 426 -14.63 -10.56 -2.28
N LEU A 427 -13.75 -10.10 -1.39
CA LEU A 427 -13.70 -8.70 -0.95
C LEU A 427 -13.22 -7.74 -2.05
N ALA A 428 -12.32 -8.22 -2.93
CA ALA A 428 -11.88 -7.48 -4.10
C ALA A 428 -12.91 -7.48 -5.26
N ALA A 429 -13.92 -8.36 -5.19
CA ALA A 429 -14.92 -8.53 -6.23
C ALA A 429 -16.12 -7.55 -6.06
N PRO A 430 -16.86 -7.21 -7.14
CA PRO A 430 -18.11 -6.48 -7.02
C PRO A 430 -19.15 -7.26 -6.21
N LEU A 431 -20.02 -6.54 -5.49
CA LEU A 431 -21.04 -7.10 -4.58
C LEU A 431 -21.83 -8.31 -5.14
N PRO A 432 -22.34 -8.27 -6.39
CA PRO A 432 -23.08 -9.41 -6.94
C PRO A 432 -22.22 -10.68 -7.05
N LEU A 433 -20.92 -10.53 -7.33
CA LEU A 433 -20.00 -11.67 -7.46
C LEU A 433 -19.66 -12.25 -6.08
N LEU A 434 -19.51 -11.39 -5.05
CA LEU A 434 -19.35 -11.84 -3.66
C LEU A 434 -20.49 -12.76 -3.23
N TRP A 435 -21.73 -12.32 -3.40
CA TRP A 435 -22.90 -13.12 -3.07
C TRP A 435 -22.97 -14.42 -3.88
N GLY A 436 -22.60 -14.37 -5.18
CA GLY A 436 -22.52 -15.54 -6.04
C GLY A 436 -21.50 -16.58 -5.57
N ILE A 437 -20.31 -16.14 -5.15
CA ILE A 437 -19.25 -17.02 -4.63
C ILE A 437 -19.72 -17.73 -3.35
N PHE A 438 -20.25 -16.99 -2.37
CA PHE A 438 -20.72 -17.59 -1.11
C PHE A 438 -21.91 -18.52 -1.31
N LEU A 439 -22.81 -18.21 -2.24
CA LEU A 439 -23.92 -19.10 -2.61
C LEU A 439 -23.42 -20.38 -3.28
N ALA A 440 -22.41 -20.30 -4.14
CA ALA A 440 -21.86 -21.46 -4.84
C ALA A 440 -21.01 -22.35 -3.93
N MET A 441 -20.44 -21.81 -2.87
CA MET A 441 -19.67 -22.57 -1.87
C MET A 441 -20.57 -23.28 -0.85
N GLY A 442 -21.74 -22.75 -0.51
CA GLY A 442 -22.74 -23.34 0.39
C GLY A 442 -23.61 -24.39 -0.29
#